data_e48a5e05ea85d4c27cbc7ab822683346
#
_entry.id   e48a5e05ea85d4c27cbc7ab822683346
#
_cell.length_a   1.000
_cell.length_b   1.000
_cell.length_c   1.000
_cell.angle_alpha   90.00
_cell.angle_beta   90.00
_cell.angle_gamma   90.00
#
_symmetry.space_group_name_H-M   'P 1'
#
loop_
_entity.id
_entity.type
_entity.pdbx_description
1 polymer ?
#
loop_
_entity_poly.entity_id
_entity_poly.type
_entity_poly.pdbx_seq_one_letter_code
_entity_poly.pdbx_strand_id
1 'polypeptide(L)'
;MPRKRYMQAINDALMEEMERDPKVILFGEDVEISMFGDTTGILARFGPERIRNSPICEATLTGMAVGAAASGYRIVLHMMFANFIYTGFDAIANQMAKLRLMTGGQISLPITVIAGYGGGSSNAAQHSDTPYPVLMHVGGVNVVVPATP
;
A
#
# COMPACT_ATOMS: atom_id res chain seq x y z
N MET A 1 5.03 -26.74 -4.60
CA MET A 1 4.02 -25.66 -4.66
C MET A 1 3.71 -25.35 -6.12
N PRO A 2 2.45 -25.08 -6.51
CA PRO A 2 2.15 -24.67 -7.88
C PRO A 2 2.86 -23.34 -8.19
N ARG A 3 3.36 -23.19 -9.42
CA ARG A 3 3.96 -21.92 -9.87
C ARG A 3 2.86 -20.87 -9.98
N LYS A 4 3.03 -19.72 -9.31
CA LYS A 4 2.13 -18.56 -9.39
C LYS A 4 2.84 -17.38 -10.07
N ARG A 5 2.08 -16.51 -10.71
CA ARG A 5 2.58 -15.20 -11.14
C ARG A 5 2.68 -14.30 -9.91
N TYR A 6 3.62 -13.38 -9.92
CA TYR A 6 3.87 -12.46 -8.81
C TYR A 6 2.61 -11.68 -8.38
N MET A 7 1.93 -11.03 -9.34
CA MET A 7 0.70 -10.26 -9.06
C MET A 7 -0.44 -11.15 -8.54
N GLN A 8 -0.51 -12.41 -8.95
CA GLN A 8 -1.49 -13.35 -8.42
C GLN A 8 -1.18 -13.72 -6.96
N ALA A 9 0.08 -13.83 -6.59
CA ALA A 9 0.45 -14.08 -5.19
C ALA A 9 0.08 -12.92 -4.28
N ILE A 10 0.24 -11.67 -4.75
CA ILE A 10 -0.24 -10.47 -4.03
C ILE A 10 -1.76 -10.50 -3.92
N ASN A 11 -2.47 -10.79 -5.00
CA ASN A 11 -3.94 -10.88 -4.99
C ASN A 11 -4.44 -11.94 -4.00
N ASP A 12 -3.87 -13.14 -4.03
CA ASP A 12 -4.23 -14.22 -3.11
C ASP A 12 -4.02 -13.78 -1.65
N ALA A 13 -2.89 -13.15 -1.33
CA ALA A 13 -2.61 -12.63 0.01
C ALA A 13 -3.61 -11.55 0.45
N LEU A 14 -3.96 -10.63 -0.45
CA LEU A 14 -4.98 -9.60 -0.16
C LEU A 14 -6.34 -10.23 0.10
N MET A 15 -6.76 -11.20 -0.72
CA MET A 15 -8.01 -11.93 -0.54
C MET A 15 -8.04 -12.65 0.82
N GLU A 16 -6.98 -13.37 1.17
CA GLU A 16 -6.86 -14.10 2.43
C GLU A 16 -6.91 -13.16 3.64
N GLU A 17 -6.17 -12.06 3.62
CA GLU A 17 -6.15 -11.11 4.73
C GLU A 17 -7.48 -10.36 4.89
N MET A 18 -8.12 -9.97 3.80
CA MET A 18 -9.42 -9.32 3.84
C MET A 18 -10.53 -10.26 4.29
N GLU A 19 -10.42 -11.56 4.01
CA GLU A 19 -11.35 -12.57 4.49
C GLU A 19 -11.17 -12.85 5.98
N ARG A 20 -9.91 -12.90 6.43
CA ARG A 20 -9.55 -13.16 7.82
C ARG A 20 -9.93 -12.03 8.77
N ASP A 21 -9.80 -10.78 8.33
CA ASP A 21 -10.03 -9.62 9.19
C ASP A 21 -10.92 -8.57 8.50
N PRO A 22 -12.15 -8.34 9.02
CA PRO A 22 -13.06 -7.35 8.47
C PRO A 22 -12.57 -5.90 8.58
N LYS A 23 -11.53 -5.63 9.36
CA LYS A 23 -10.92 -4.30 9.50
C LYS A 23 -9.87 -4.00 8.43
N VAL A 24 -9.50 -4.97 7.60
CA VAL A 24 -8.61 -4.71 6.46
C VAL A 24 -9.37 -3.94 5.40
N ILE A 25 -8.91 -2.76 5.04
CA ILE A 25 -9.45 -1.90 3.99
C ILE A 25 -8.34 -1.59 3.00
N LEU A 26 -8.65 -1.71 1.72
CA LEU A 26 -7.75 -1.37 0.62
C LEU A 26 -8.26 -0.11 -0.07
N PHE A 27 -7.40 0.86 -0.29
CA PHE A 27 -7.71 2.01 -1.13
C PHE A 27 -6.46 2.52 -1.86
N GLY A 28 -6.70 3.26 -2.92
CA GLY A 28 -5.66 3.79 -3.78
C GLY A 28 -6.22 4.15 -5.14
N GLU A 29 -5.33 4.38 -6.09
CA GLU A 29 -5.68 4.74 -7.45
C GLU A 29 -5.87 3.47 -8.28
N ASP A 30 -6.95 3.43 -9.09
CA ASP A 30 -7.30 2.35 -10.01
C ASP A 30 -7.38 0.93 -9.40
N VAL A 31 -7.58 0.85 -8.09
CA VAL A 31 -7.66 -0.44 -7.38
C VAL A 31 -8.95 -1.21 -7.68
N GLU A 32 -10.04 -0.52 -7.97
CA GLU A 32 -11.32 -1.17 -8.30
C GLU A 32 -11.31 -1.81 -9.68
N ILE A 33 -10.58 -1.22 -10.64
CA ILE A 33 -10.41 -1.77 -11.99
C ILE A 33 -9.23 -2.75 -12.08
N SER A 34 -8.42 -2.83 -11.02
CA SER A 34 -7.26 -3.73 -10.95
C SER A 34 -6.27 -3.53 -12.09
N MET A 35 -5.71 -2.33 -12.22
CA MET A 35 -4.80 -1.95 -13.30
C MET A 35 -3.64 -2.95 -13.48
N PHE A 36 -3.10 -3.49 -12.40
CA PHE A 36 -1.96 -4.44 -12.41
C PHE A 36 -2.36 -5.91 -12.22
N GLY A 37 -3.64 -6.18 -11.96
CA GLY A 37 -4.14 -7.52 -11.73
C GLY A 37 -4.05 -8.03 -10.29
N ASP A 38 -3.40 -7.29 -9.41
CA ASP A 38 -3.19 -7.64 -7.99
C ASP A 38 -4.43 -7.41 -7.10
N THR A 39 -5.39 -6.59 -7.56
CA THR A 39 -6.65 -6.34 -6.85
C THR A 39 -7.87 -6.99 -7.55
N THR A 40 -7.62 -7.88 -8.51
CA THR A 40 -8.69 -8.52 -9.30
C THR A 40 -9.69 -9.25 -8.40
N GLY A 41 -10.98 -8.98 -8.61
CA GLY A 41 -12.08 -9.65 -7.91
C GLY A 41 -12.35 -9.17 -6.48
N ILE A 42 -11.50 -8.32 -5.90
CA ILE A 42 -11.67 -7.84 -4.51
C ILE A 42 -12.97 -7.05 -4.37
N LEU A 43 -13.26 -6.13 -5.30
CA LEU A 43 -14.50 -5.34 -5.26
C LEU A 43 -15.75 -6.23 -5.31
N ALA A 44 -15.76 -7.22 -6.18
CA ALA A 44 -16.89 -8.14 -6.31
C ALA A 44 -17.11 -8.99 -5.05
N ARG A 45 -16.04 -9.31 -4.32
CA ARG A 45 -16.11 -10.17 -3.13
C ARG A 45 -16.42 -9.40 -1.85
N PHE A 46 -15.80 -8.23 -1.65
CA PHE A 46 -15.85 -7.51 -0.36
C PHE A 46 -16.65 -6.21 -0.40
N GLY A 47 -17.02 -5.76 -1.58
CA GLY A 47 -17.84 -4.56 -1.77
C GLY A 47 -17.07 -3.24 -1.62
N PRO A 48 -17.71 -2.12 -1.98
CA PRO A 48 -17.09 -0.79 -2.04
C PRO A 48 -16.74 -0.22 -0.66
N GLU A 49 -17.21 -0.81 0.42
CA GLU A 49 -16.85 -0.40 1.78
C GLU A 49 -15.44 -0.87 2.18
N ARG A 50 -14.94 -1.90 1.50
CA ARG A 50 -13.68 -2.55 1.81
C ARG A 50 -12.58 -2.30 0.78
N ILE A 51 -12.94 -1.90 -0.45
CA ILE A 51 -12.01 -1.46 -1.49
C ILE A 51 -12.55 -0.21 -2.15
N ARG A 52 -11.71 0.82 -2.30
CA ARG A 52 -12.12 2.12 -2.86
C ARG A 52 -11.08 2.72 -3.76
N ASN A 53 -11.52 3.15 -4.93
CA ASN A 53 -10.75 4.07 -5.76
C ASN A 53 -10.69 5.46 -5.13
N SER A 54 -9.60 6.15 -5.42
CA SER A 54 -9.45 7.57 -5.15
C SER A 54 -9.11 8.32 -6.43
N PRO A 55 -9.36 9.63 -6.48
CA PRO A 55 -8.66 10.50 -7.41
C PRO A 55 -7.15 10.45 -7.17
N ILE A 56 -6.36 10.90 -8.14
CA ILE A 56 -4.90 11.04 -8.00
C ILE A 56 -4.61 12.11 -6.93
N CYS A 57 -4.20 11.68 -5.74
CA CYS A 57 -3.97 12.55 -4.59
C CYS A 57 -3.13 11.87 -3.50
N GLU A 58 -1.96 11.38 -3.83
CA GLU A 58 -1.15 10.49 -2.99
C GLU A 58 -0.80 11.11 -1.62
N ALA A 59 -0.59 12.42 -1.56
CA ALA A 59 -0.39 13.12 -0.29
C ALA A 59 -1.60 13.00 0.65
N THR A 60 -2.81 13.10 0.09
CA THR A 60 -4.05 12.91 0.86
C THR A 60 -4.23 11.45 1.26
N LEU A 61 -3.98 10.52 0.33
CA LEU A 61 -4.13 9.08 0.57
C LEU A 61 -3.22 8.59 1.69
N THR A 62 -1.98 9.05 1.73
CA THR A 62 -1.04 8.69 2.80
C THR A 62 -1.48 9.24 4.15
N GLY A 63 -1.97 10.48 4.19
CA GLY A 63 -2.57 11.07 5.41
C GLY A 63 -3.84 10.33 5.87
N MET A 64 -4.72 9.98 4.94
CA MET A 64 -5.92 9.17 5.22
C MET A 64 -5.57 7.80 5.79
N ALA A 65 -4.53 7.16 5.26
CA ALA A 65 -4.06 5.87 5.76
C ALA A 65 -3.64 5.97 7.24
N VAL A 66 -2.94 7.04 7.61
CA VAL A 66 -2.56 7.30 9.02
C VAL A 66 -3.81 7.45 9.89
N GLY A 67 -4.74 8.30 9.50
CA GLY A 67 -5.97 8.55 10.28
C GLY A 67 -6.83 7.30 10.44
N ALA A 68 -7.03 6.55 9.36
CA ALA A 68 -7.81 5.32 9.38
C ALA A 68 -7.15 4.22 10.23
N ALA A 69 -5.83 4.06 10.13
CA ALA A 69 -5.10 3.10 10.94
C ALA A 69 -5.13 3.48 12.44
N ALA A 70 -4.96 4.76 12.76
CA ALA A 70 -5.08 5.25 14.14
C ALA A 70 -6.49 5.05 14.71
N SER A 71 -7.51 4.99 13.86
CA SER A 71 -8.90 4.69 14.23
C SER A 71 -9.19 3.18 14.34
N GLY A 72 -8.19 2.32 14.17
CA GLY A 72 -8.28 0.88 14.42
C GLY A 72 -8.53 0.01 13.18
N TYR A 73 -8.41 0.57 11.99
CA TYR A 73 -8.42 -0.21 10.74
C TYR A 73 -7.02 -0.71 10.38
N ARG A 74 -6.94 -1.74 9.55
CA ARG A 74 -5.72 -2.23 8.91
C ARG A 74 -5.74 -1.78 7.46
N ILE A 75 -4.79 -0.96 7.10
CA ILE A 75 -4.82 -0.28 5.80
C ILE A 75 -3.85 -0.95 4.83
N VAL A 76 -4.36 -1.26 3.66
CA VAL A 76 -3.56 -1.51 2.47
C VAL A 76 -3.72 -0.28 1.56
N LEU A 77 -2.66 0.50 1.45
CA LEU A 77 -2.58 1.66 0.58
C LEU A 77 -1.86 1.27 -0.71
N HIS A 78 -2.56 1.32 -1.83
CA HIS A 78 -1.97 1.04 -3.14
C HIS A 78 -1.58 2.34 -3.82
N MET A 79 -0.28 2.51 -4.09
CA MET A 79 0.32 3.73 -4.63
C MET A 79 0.72 3.60 -6.10
N MET A 80 0.20 2.60 -6.81
CA MET A 80 0.54 2.26 -8.19
C MET A 80 2.05 2.14 -8.43
N PHE A 81 2.76 3.26 -8.58
CA PHE A 81 4.21 3.29 -8.80
C PHE A 81 4.95 3.90 -7.61
N ALA A 82 6.13 3.37 -7.35
CA ALA A 82 6.93 3.77 -6.19
C ALA A 82 7.35 5.25 -6.22
N ASN A 83 7.46 5.86 -7.41
CA ASN A 83 7.71 7.29 -7.55
C ASN A 83 6.65 8.16 -6.85
N PHE A 84 5.41 7.69 -6.80
CA PHE A 84 4.30 8.46 -6.24
C PHE A 84 4.36 8.54 -4.71
N ILE A 85 5.14 7.66 -4.08
CA ILE A 85 5.46 7.74 -2.66
C ILE A 85 6.10 9.08 -2.29
N TYR A 86 6.86 9.69 -3.20
CA TYR A 86 7.47 11.01 -2.94
C TYR A 86 6.44 12.10 -2.69
N THR A 87 5.27 12.05 -3.33
CA THR A 87 4.20 13.02 -3.13
C THR A 87 3.60 12.95 -1.72
N GLY A 88 3.53 11.74 -1.14
CA GLY A 88 3.05 11.50 0.21
C GLY A 88 4.15 11.33 1.26
N PHE A 89 5.39 11.67 0.95
CA PHE A 89 6.55 11.32 1.75
C PHE A 89 6.54 11.90 3.16
N ASP A 90 6.00 13.11 3.36
CA ASP A 90 5.85 13.69 4.70
C ASP A 90 5.00 12.79 5.61
N ALA A 91 3.83 12.36 5.16
CA ALA A 91 2.98 11.48 5.95
C ALA A 91 3.65 10.12 6.25
N ILE A 92 4.46 9.60 5.34
CA ILE A 92 5.22 8.37 5.56
C ILE A 92 6.34 8.60 6.59
N ALA A 93 7.19 9.59 6.35
CA ALA A 93 8.39 9.81 7.15
C ALA A 93 8.12 10.38 8.54
N ASN A 94 7.13 11.27 8.68
CA ASN A 94 6.86 11.99 9.92
C ASN A 94 5.66 11.45 10.71
N GLN A 95 4.73 10.77 10.06
CA GLN A 95 3.52 10.25 10.70
C GLN A 95 3.53 8.72 10.78
N MET A 96 3.50 8.00 9.67
CA MET A 96 3.50 6.53 9.68
C MET A 96 4.68 5.95 10.46
N ALA A 97 5.88 6.50 10.22
CA ALA A 97 7.10 6.03 10.83
C ALA A 97 7.22 6.36 12.33
N LYS A 98 6.67 7.48 12.79
CA LYS A 98 7.01 8.05 14.09
C LYS A 98 5.86 8.15 15.08
N LEU A 99 4.60 8.17 14.62
CA LEU A 99 3.46 8.45 15.49
C LEU A 99 3.33 7.44 16.64
N ARG A 100 3.61 6.16 16.40
CA ARG A 100 3.64 5.14 17.44
C ARG A 100 4.64 5.46 18.55
N LEU A 101 5.86 5.90 18.17
CA LEU A 101 6.89 6.30 19.12
C LEU A 101 6.47 7.57 19.87
N MET A 102 5.99 8.58 19.14
CA MET A 102 5.58 9.86 19.71
C MET A 102 4.45 9.74 20.71
N THR A 103 3.59 8.74 20.56
CA THR A 103 2.46 8.47 21.48
C THR A 103 2.79 7.43 22.55
N GLY A 104 4.06 7.08 22.72
CA GLY A 104 4.46 6.07 23.70
C GLY A 104 3.83 4.68 23.43
N GLY A 105 3.53 4.36 22.19
CA GLY A 105 2.93 3.09 21.78
C GLY A 105 1.41 3.02 21.91
N GLN A 106 0.74 4.09 22.32
CA GLN A 106 -0.72 4.12 22.48
C GLN A 106 -1.46 4.00 21.14
N ILE A 107 -0.87 4.53 20.05
CA ILE A 107 -1.42 4.42 18.70
C ILE A 107 -0.66 3.35 17.94
N SER A 108 -1.40 2.44 17.32
CA SER A 108 -0.86 1.46 16.37
C SER A 108 -1.24 1.87 14.96
N LEU A 109 -0.30 1.74 14.02
CA LEU A 109 -0.50 2.08 12.62
C LEU A 109 -0.23 0.86 11.72
N PRO A 110 -1.13 -0.11 11.66
CA PRO A 110 -1.00 -1.27 10.80
C PRO A 110 -1.30 -0.88 9.33
N ILE A 111 -0.33 -0.27 8.69
CA ILE A 111 -0.39 0.20 7.31
C ILE A 111 0.59 -0.60 6.46
N THR A 112 0.12 -1.15 5.36
CA THR A 112 0.94 -1.72 4.30
C THR A 112 0.80 -0.85 3.05
N VAL A 113 1.91 -0.33 2.55
CA VAL A 113 1.97 0.40 1.30
C VAL A 113 2.46 -0.53 0.20
N ILE A 114 1.69 -0.67 -0.88
CA ILE A 114 2.05 -1.45 -2.06
C ILE A 114 2.34 -0.48 -3.21
N ALA A 115 3.49 -0.64 -3.87
CA ALA A 115 3.87 0.16 -5.01
C ALA A 115 4.77 -0.63 -5.96
N GLY A 116 4.51 -0.56 -7.24
CA GLY A 116 5.37 -1.11 -8.28
C GLY A 116 6.64 -0.27 -8.46
N TYR A 117 7.81 -0.91 -8.65
CA TYR A 117 9.07 -0.20 -8.82
C TYR A 117 9.90 -0.78 -9.97
N GLY A 118 10.85 0.02 -10.44
CA GLY A 118 11.84 -0.38 -11.42
C GLY A 118 11.40 -0.19 -12.88
N GLY A 119 12.35 -0.29 -13.80
CA GLY A 119 12.22 0.10 -15.21
C GLY A 119 11.68 -0.99 -16.16
N GLY A 120 11.25 -2.15 -15.67
CA GLY A 120 10.93 -3.31 -16.50
C GLY A 120 9.74 -3.15 -17.47
N SER A 121 8.85 -2.20 -17.21
CA SER A 121 7.65 -1.96 -18.02
C SER A 121 7.78 -0.82 -19.04
N SER A 122 8.95 -0.18 -19.13
CA SER A 122 9.24 0.91 -20.08
C SER A 122 8.28 2.12 -19.97
N ASN A 123 7.86 2.46 -18.76
CA ASN A 123 6.89 3.53 -18.47
C ASN A 123 7.56 4.90 -18.27
N ALA A 124 8.74 5.14 -18.85
CA ALA A 124 9.56 6.34 -18.70
C ALA A 124 10.04 6.59 -17.26
N ALA A 125 10.77 7.71 -17.04
CA ALA A 125 11.51 7.97 -15.79
C ALA A 125 10.61 8.07 -14.56
N GLN A 126 9.46 8.75 -14.66
CA GLN A 126 8.57 8.99 -13.53
C GLN A 126 7.83 7.73 -13.02
N HIS A 127 7.95 6.59 -13.71
CA HIS A 127 7.29 5.33 -13.36
C HIS A 127 8.30 4.18 -13.23
N SER A 128 9.58 4.48 -13.14
CA SER A 128 10.65 3.48 -13.20
C SER A 128 11.70 3.62 -12.11
N ASP A 129 11.40 4.40 -11.08
CA ASP A 129 12.32 4.67 -9.98
C ASP A 129 12.35 3.53 -8.95
N THR A 130 13.34 3.57 -8.07
CA THR A 130 13.55 2.60 -7.00
C THR A 130 13.77 3.29 -5.65
N PRO A 131 12.73 3.90 -5.04
CA PRO A 131 12.87 4.75 -3.85
C PRO A 131 13.13 3.98 -2.55
N TYR A 132 13.21 2.66 -2.57
CA TYR A 132 13.42 1.88 -1.35
C TYR A 132 14.66 2.29 -0.51
N PRO A 133 15.79 2.78 -1.08
CA PRO A 133 16.90 3.24 -0.25
C PRO A 133 16.55 4.45 0.61
N VAL A 134 15.72 5.36 0.09
CA VAL A 134 15.23 6.52 0.84
C VAL A 134 14.31 6.07 1.97
N LEU A 135 13.42 5.12 1.71
CA LEU A 135 12.53 4.54 2.72
C LEU A 135 13.31 3.76 3.79
N MET A 136 14.36 3.05 3.42
CA MET A 136 15.24 2.35 4.37
C MET A 136 15.96 3.29 5.34
N HIS A 137 16.16 4.54 4.94
CA HIS A 137 16.73 5.57 5.82
C HIS A 137 15.71 6.10 6.85
N VAL A 138 14.42 5.93 6.59
CA VAL A 138 13.35 6.37 7.50
C VAL A 138 13.19 5.35 8.62
N GLY A 139 13.60 5.69 9.84
CA GLY A 139 13.39 4.84 11.01
C GLY A 139 11.90 4.69 11.34
N GLY A 140 11.46 3.47 11.63
CA GLY A 140 10.07 3.16 12.04
C GLY A 140 9.19 2.56 10.94
N VAL A 141 9.71 2.36 9.74
CA VAL A 141 9.06 1.60 8.66
C VAL A 141 9.86 0.35 8.30
N ASN A 142 9.17 -0.70 7.92
CA ASN A 142 9.77 -1.90 7.35
C ASN A 142 9.71 -1.80 5.82
N VAL A 143 10.83 -2.03 5.16
CA VAL A 143 10.89 -2.03 3.69
C VAL A 143 11.11 -3.45 3.21
N VAL A 144 10.22 -3.94 2.38
CA VAL A 144 10.28 -5.29 1.81
C VAL A 144 10.29 -5.16 0.28
N VAL A 145 11.25 -5.79 -0.36
CA VAL A 145 11.44 -5.79 -1.82
C VAL A 145 11.45 -7.25 -2.27
N PRO A 146 10.28 -7.91 -2.37
CA PRO A 146 10.23 -9.32 -2.71
C PRO A 146 10.60 -9.54 -4.18
N ALA A 147 11.34 -10.61 -4.46
CA ALA A 147 11.80 -10.99 -5.80
C ALA A 147 11.04 -12.19 -6.38
N THR A 148 10.28 -12.89 -5.55
CA THR A 148 9.52 -14.10 -5.93
C THR A 148 8.14 -14.10 -5.29
N PRO A 149 7.16 -14.80 -5.90
CA PRO A 149 5.84 -15.04 -5.31
C PRO A 149 5.89 -15.76 -3.96
#